data_0c655bfe9d12a09286c62d1a8c364949
#
_entry.id   0c655bfe9d12a09286c62d1a8c364949
#
_cell.length_a   1.000
_cell.length_b   1.000
_cell.length_c   1.000
_cell.angle_alpha   90.00
_cell.angle_beta   90.00
_cell.angle_gamma   90.00
#
_symmetry.space_group_name_H-M   'P 1'
#
loop_
_entity.id
_entity.type
_entity.pdbx_description
1 polymer ?
#
loop_
_entity_poly.entity_id
_entity_poly.type
_entity_poly.pdbx_seq_one_letter_code
_entity_poly.pdbx_strand_id
1 'polypeptide(L)'
;MSSSFIGNSLFLPRSGHYTFFPRKENVFFYQVIENKTSRSIKVNKVNKDNPERLFLESFISTSFKKTHQAELSSYLSILFSGKFNSDIKVAIGIQSLKDQIAFLEQYLSIPVQKAIEQVVGYPVNREQIFEIGNLAAVDIQNAKLIIAFLVFYFSIQKVEWAVCTGTIAVRYALKQMGLAFHVLEEADPLALQDEGEQWGSYFEQKPQVLAIHVPEAFLVTKQNYSFSNSRF
;
A
#
# COMPACT_ATOMS: atom_id res chain seq x y z
N MET A 1 37.98 4.35 18.71
CA MET A 1 37.13 5.53 18.48
C MET A 1 35.82 5.04 17.97
N SER A 2 34.83 4.98 18.86
CA SER A 2 33.49 4.46 18.59
C SER A 2 32.59 5.63 18.20
N SER A 3 32.08 5.65 16.99
CA SER A 3 31.03 6.59 16.59
C SER A 3 29.66 5.93 16.78
N SER A 4 28.97 6.39 17.80
CA SER A 4 27.59 6.07 18.09
C SER A 4 26.67 6.79 17.08
N PHE A 5 25.91 6.03 16.30
CA PHE A 5 24.78 6.57 15.53
C PHE A 5 23.61 6.83 16.47
N ILE A 6 23.27 8.09 16.65
CA ILE A 6 22.08 8.55 17.37
C ILE A 6 20.89 8.36 16.44
N GLY A 7 20.03 7.41 16.78
CA GLY A 7 18.74 7.23 16.09
C GLY A 7 17.80 8.39 16.43
N ASN A 8 17.25 9.05 15.42
CA ASN A 8 16.26 10.10 15.57
C ASN A 8 14.97 9.51 16.18
N SER A 9 14.75 9.78 17.47
CA SER A 9 13.52 9.51 18.18
C SER A 9 12.55 10.66 17.93
N LEU A 10 11.49 10.41 17.19
CA LEU A 10 10.37 11.35 17.07
C LEU A 10 9.45 11.19 18.31
N PHE A 11 9.55 12.12 19.25
CA PHE A 11 8.61 12.25 20.35
C PHE A 11 7.34 12.94 19.86
N LEU A 12 6.23 12.22 19.85
CA LEU A 12 4.89 12.81 19.75
C LEU A 12 4.24 12.87 21.15
N PRO A 13 3.51 13.95 21.51
CA PRO A 13 3.03 14.12 22.86
C PRO A 13 1.84 13.21 23.20
N ARG A 14 1.98 12.52 24.32
CA ARG A 14 1.02 11.83 25.18
C ARG A 14 -0.29 11.32 24.55
N SER A 15 -0.21 10.14 23.96
CA SER A 15 -1.05 8.95 24.17
C SER A 15 -0.61 7.87 23.16
N GLY A 16 0.20 6.93 23.61
CA GLY A 16 0.73 5.82 22.79
C GLY A 16 2.17 6.07 22.33
N HIS A 17 3.10 5.33 22.93
CA HIS A 17 4.50 5.35 22.49
C HIS A 17 4.65 4.58 21.17
N TYR A 18 4.96 5.29 20.09
CA TYR A 18 5.31 4.69 18.80
C TYR A 18 6.83 4.60 18.73
N THR A 19 7.41 3.43 18.81
CA THR A 19 8.82 3.21 18.53
C THR A 19 8.96 2.28 17.32
N PHE A 20 9.46 2.84 16.25
CA PHE A 20 9.79 2.13 15.03
C PHE A 20 11.29 1.77 15.07
N PHE A 21 11.62 0.49 15.18
CA PHE A 21 13.00 0.01 15.03
C PHE A 21 13.05 -1.03 13.91
N PRO A 22 13.74 -0.75 12.78
CA PRO A 22 14.02 -1.79 11.81
C PRO A 22 15.07 -2.76 12.41
N ARG A 23 14.65 -3.98 12.73
CA ARG A 23 15.60 -5.08 12.94
C ARG A 23 15.87 -5.74 11.60
N LYS A 24 17.09 -5.56 11.03
CA LYS A 24 17.43 -5.84 9.63
C LYS A 24 16.50 -5.05 8.70
N GLU A 25 17.02 -4.31 7.78
CA GLU A 25 16.38 -3.26 6.97
C GLU A 25 15.04 -3.62 6.28
N ASN A 26 14.55 -4.86 6.41
CA ASN A 26 13.43 -5.40 5.64
C ASN A 26 12.33 -6.10 6.46
N VAL A 27 12.38 -6.10 7.80
CA VAL A 27 11.38 -6.79 8.63
C VAL A 27 10.78 -5.84 9.66
N PHE A 28 9.47 -5.74 9.64
CA PHE A 28 8.69 -4.88 10.55
C PHE A 28 7.73 -5.75 11.36
N PHE A 29 7.72 -5.56 12.68
CA PHE A 29 6.76 -6.22 13.56
C PHE A 29 5.74 -5.19 14.03
N TYR A 30 4.47 -5.46 13.80
CA TYR A 30 3.39 -4.60 14.24
C TYR A 30 2.43 -5.38 15.12
N GLN A 31 2.04 -4.75 16.21
CA GLN A 31 0.89 -5.16 16.98
C GLN A 31 -0.23 -4.17 16.69
N VAL A 32 -1.32 -4.67 16.13
CA VAL A 32 -2.51 -3.88 15.89
C VAL A 32 -3.48 -4.14 17.02
N ILE A 33 -3.94 -3.09 17.67
CA ILE A 33 -4.99 -3.16 18.67
C ILE A 33 -6.26 -2.60 18.06
N GLU A 34 -7.15 -3.47 17.66
CA GLU A 34 -8.47 -3.15 17.16
C GLU A 34 -9.52 -3.64 18.17
N ASN A 35 -10.36 -2.76 18.68
CA ASN A 35 -11.46 -3.10 19.60
C ASN A 35 -11.05 -3.97 20.80
N LYS A 36 -9.92 -3.66 21.45
CA LYS A 36 -9.34 -4.40 22.59
C LYS A 36 -8.78 -5.80 22.22
N THR A 37 -8.79 -6.18 20.96
CA THR A 37 -8.15 -7.41 20.49
C THR A 37 -6.80 -7.08 19.89
N SER A 38 -5.73 -7.65 20.43
CA SER A 38 -4.38 -7.48 19.91
C SER A 38 -4.08 -8.55 18.87
N ARG A 39 -3.70 -8.13 17.66
CA ARG A 39 -3.16 -9.03 16.64
C ARG A 39 -1.77 -8.58 16.26
N SER A 40 -0.81 -9.48 16.24
CA SER A 40 0.53 -9.18 15.74
C SER A 40 0.65 -9.63 14.28
N ILE A 41 1.08 -8.72 13.44
CA ILE A 41 1.42 -9.00 12.05
C ILE A 41 2.91 -8.78 11.83
N LYS A 42 3.57 -9.75 11.22
CA LYS A 42 4.94 -9.60 10.75
C LYS A 42 4.89 -9.14 9.31
N VAL A 43 5.40 -7.93 9.04
CA VAL A 43 5.49 -7.39 7.68
C VAL A 43 6.93 -7.49 7.21
N ASN A 44 7.16 -8.14 6.07
CA ASN A 44 8.45 -8.21 5.42
C ASN A 44 8.45 -7.35 4.16
N LYS A 45 9.48 -6.52 3.98
CA LYS A 45 9.77 -5.82 2.73
C LYS A 45 10.59 -6.74 1.82
N VAL A 46 10.14 -6.93 0.60
CA VAL A 46 10.69 -7.86 -0.37
C VAL A 46 11.04 -7.11 -1.66
N ASN A 47 12.33 -6.83 -1.84
CA ASN A 47 12.86 -6.24 -3.06
C ASN A 47 13.01 -7.31 -4.16
N LYS A 48 13.32 -6.88 -5.39
CA LYS A 48 13.44 -7.78 -6.55
C LYS A 48 14.44 -8.93 -6.34
N ASP A 49 15.57 -8.67 -5.66
CA ASP A 49 16.64 -9.66 -5.44
C ASP A 49 16.42 -10.51 -4.19
N ASN A 50 15.30 -10.37 -3.49
CA ASN A 50 15.02 -11.12 -2.28
C ASN A 50 14.60 -12.56 -2.62
N PRO A 51 15.17 -13.60 -1.98
CA PRO A 51 14.78 -14.99 -2.22
C PRO A 51 13.29 -15.30 -2.01
N GLU A 52 12.59 -14.55 -1.13
CA GLU A 52 11.15 -14.70 -0.90
C GLU A 52 10.29 -14.09 -2.03
N ARG A 53 10.92 -13.40 -2.99
CA ARG A 53 10.21 -12.66 -4.04
C ARG A 53 9.29 -13.54 -4.87
N LEU A 54 9.78 -14.66 -5.38
CA LEU A 54 9.01 -15.59 -6.20
C LEU A 54 7.81 -16.19 -5.44
N PHE A 55 7.99 -16.49 -4.15
CA PHE A 55 6.88 -17.01 -3.32
C PHE A 55 5.78 -15.96 -3.16
N LEU A 56 6.17 -14.70 -2.98
CA LEU A 56 5.20 -13.62 -2.81
C LEU A 56 4.46 -13.30 -4.10
N GLU A 57 5.16 -13.29 -5.23
CA GLU A 57 4.55 -13.15 -6.57
C GLU A 57 3.58 -14.31 -6.87
N SER A 58 3.94 -15.54 -6.52
CA SER A 58 3.06 -16.70 -6.65
C SER A 58 1.80 -16.57 -5.78
N PHE A 59 1.93 -16.06 -4.55
CA PHE A 59 0.78 -15.79 -3.69
C PHE A 59 -0.17 -14.76 -4.33
N ILE A 60 0.39 -13.66 -4.85
CA ILE A 60 -0.38 -12.60 -5.53
C ILE A 60 -1.06 -13.16 -6.78
N SER A 61 -0.31 -13.81 -7.68
CA SER A 61 -0.82 -14.38 -8.92
C SER A 61 -1.93 -15.39 -8.66
N THR A 62 -1.74 -16.32 -7.70
CA THR A 62 -2.77 -17.29 -7.31
C THR A 62 -4.03 -16.62 -6.80
N SER A 63 -3.89 -15.53 -6.01
CA SER A 63 -5.02 -14.78 -5.50
C SER A 63 -5.81 -14.10 -6.63
N PHE A 64 -5.11 -13.44 -7.57
CA PHE A 64 -5.73 -12.77 -8.72
C PHE A 64 -6.40 -13.79 -9.66
N LYS A 65 -5.74 -14.92 -9.93
CA LYS A 65 -6.32 -15.98 -10.74
C LYS A 65 -7.59 -16.57 -10.10
N LYS A 66 -7.57 -16.78 -8.79
CA LYS A 66 -8.74 -17.29 -8.04
C LYS A 66 -9.90 -16.30 -8.01
N THR A 67 -9.60 -15.00 -7.84
CA THR A 67 -10.63 -13.98 -7.61
C THR A 67 -11.17 -13.40 -8.91
N HIS A 68 -10.30 -13.20 -9.90
CA HIS A 68 -10.61 -12.49 -11.13
C HIS A 68 -10.37 -13.31 -12.40
N GLN A 69 -9.80 -14.50 -12.30
CA GLN A 69 -9.30 -15.30 -13.43
C GLN A 69 -8.19 -14.55 -14.20
N ALA A 70 -7.54 -13.59 -13.55
CA ALA A 70 -6.50 -12.75 -14.12
C ALA A 70 -5.14 -13.44 -14.13
N GLU A 71 -4.35 -13.18 -15.16
CA GLU A 71 -2.98 -13.65 -15.31
C GLU A 71 -2.02 -12.46 -15.24
N LEU A 72 -1.44 -12.25 -14.06
CA LEU A 72 -0.52 -11.13 -13.85
C LEU A 72 0.83 -11.40 -14.50
N SER A 73 1.27 -10.46 -15.34
CA SER A 73 2.57 -10.49 -16.03
C SER A 73 3.63 -9.61 -15.36
N SER A 74 3.24 -8.72 -14.43
CA SER A 74 4.16 -7.78 -13.80
C SER A 74 3.83 -7.49 -12.34
N TYR A 75 4.87 -7.11 -11.59
CA TYR A 75 4.77 -6.77 -10.18
C TYR A 75 5.58 -5.50 -9.89
N LEU A 76 5.06 -4.68 -8.99
CA LEU A 76 5.73 -3.45 -8.56
C LEU A 76 7.09 -3.74 -7.92
N SER A 77 7.97 -2.75 -7.92
CA SER A 77 9.40 -2.91 -7.58
C SER A 77 9.65 -3.40 -6.15
N ILE A 78 8.82 -2.98 -5.21
CA ILE A 78 8.87 -3.38 -3.81
C ILE A 78 7.57 -4.07 -3.46
N LEU A 79 7.64 -5.27 -2.90
CA LEU A 79 6.50 -5.97 -2.33
C LEU A 79 6.59 -6.00 -0.81
N PHE A 80 5.45 -6.01 -0.14
CA PHE A 80 5.34 -6.32 1.28
C PHE A 80 4.46 -7.56 1.46
N SER A 81 4.90 -8.45 2.36
CA SER A 81 4.07 -9.57 2.84
C SER A 81 3.66 -9.33 4.28
N GLY A 82 2.39 -9.55 4.60
CA GLY A 82 1.91 -9.65 5.98
C GLY A 82 1.72 -11.11 6.35
N LYS A 83 2.41 -11.55 7.41
CA LYS A 83 2.40 -12.95 7.88
C LYS A 83 1.79 -13.05 9.29
N PHE A 84 0.92 -14.05 9.48
CA PHE A 84 0.45 -14.50 10.79
C PHE A 84 0.85 -15.96 10.96
N ASN A 85 1.50 -16.29 12.07
CA ASN A 85 1.97 -17.65 12.35
C ASN A 85 2.76 -18.26 11.16
N SER A 86 3.64 -17.48 10.55
CA SER A 86 4.46 -17.82 9.37
C SER A 86 3.72 -17.89 8.03
N ASP A 87 2.38 -17.92 7.99
CA ASP A 87 1.60 -17.92 6.75
C ASP A 87 1.45 -16.54 6.17
N ILE A 88 1.63 -16.37 4.87
CA ILE A 88 1.30 -15.14 4.16
C ILE A 88 -0.23 -15.00 4.13
N LYS A 89 -0.75 -13.92 4.68
CA LYS A 89 -2.19 -13.59 4.69
C LYS A 89 -2.52 -12.40 3.81
N VAL A 90 -1.51 -11.59 3.49
CA VAL A 90 -1.67 -10.43 2.62
C VAL A 90 -0.35 -10.09 1.94
N ALA A 91 -0.44 -9.60 0.71
CA ALA A 91 0.66 -9.01 -0.04
C ALA A 91 0.21 -7.71 -0.70
N ILE A 92 1.15 -6.77 -0.86
CA ILE A 92 0.91 -5.49 -1.54
C ILE A 92 2.20 -5.00 -2.17
N GLY A 93 2.09 -4.37 -3.33
CA GLY A 93 3.22 -3.77 -4.03
C GLY A 93 3.22 -2.25 -3.93
N ILE A 94 4.40 -1.65 -3.97
CA ILE A 94 4.60 -0.21 -4.11
C ILE A 94 5.74 0.11 -5.06
N GLN A 95 5.67 1.28 -5.68
CA GLN A 95 6.81 1.91 -6.36
C GLN A 95 6.77 3.43 -6.25
N SER A 96 7.95 4.05 -6.17
CA SER A 96 8.09 5.50 -6.26
C SER A 96 7.88 5.94 -7.71
N LEU A 97 7.20 7.06 -7.91
CA LEU A 97 7.01 7.64 -9.23
C LEU A 97 8.03 8.73 -9.57
N LYS A 98 9.05 8.91 -8.74
CA LYS A 98 10.13 9.87 -8.98
C LYS A 98 10.72 9.72 -10.39
N ASP A 99 11.12 8.49 -10.75
CA ASP A 99 11.81 8.17 -12.00
C ASP A 99 11.07 7.07 -12.79
N GLN A 100 9.79 6.82 -12.46
CA GLN A 100 8.99 5.75 -13.06
C GLN A 100 7.66 6.28 -13.56
N ILE A 101 7.16 5.66 -14.62
CA ILE A 101 5.78 5.83 -15.08
C ILE A 101 4.92 4.86 -14.28
N ALA A 102 3.80 5.34 -13.74
CA ALA A 102 2.85 4.48 -13.04
C ALA A 102 2.10 3.58 -14.03
N PHE A 103 1.82 2.35 -13.64
CA PHE A 103 0.94 1.48 -14.45
C PHE A 103 -0.43 2.13 -14.68
N LEU A 104 -0.97 2.78 -13.64
CA LEU A 104 -2.27 3.44 -13.70
C LEU A 104 -2.32 4.67 -14.64
N GLU A 105 -1.18 5.21 -15.05
CA GLU A 105 -1.16 6.34 -16.02
C GLU A 105 -1.65 5.94 -17.41
N GLN A 106 -1.75 4.63 -17.71
CA GLN A 106 -2.41 4.16 -18.95
C GLN A 106 -3.89 4.54 -19.00
N TYR A 107 -4.54 4.72 -17.85
CA TYR A 107 -5.95 5.16 -17.76
C TYR A 107 -6.13 6.67 -17.77
N LEU A 108 -5.04 7.44 -17.70
CA LEU A 108 -5.07 8.90 -17.58
C LEU A 108 -4.67 9.56 -18.91
N SER A 109 -5.33 10.65 -19.27
CA SER A 109 -4.96 11.48 -20.44
C SER A 109 -3.77 12.41 -20.16
N ILE A 110 -3.41 12.59 -18.89
CA ILE A 110 -2.32 13.46 -18.41
C ILE A 110 -1.51 12.74 -17.33
N PRO A 111 -0.26 13.16 -17.06
CA PRO A 111 0.52 12.59 -15.97
C PRO A 111 -0.19 12.66 -14.62
N VAL A 112 -0.02 11.64 -13.78
CA VAL A 112 -0.79 11.48 -12.54
C VAL A 112 -0.68 12.68 -11.58
N GLN A 113 0.50 13.33 -11.47
CA GLN A 113 0.63 14.53 -10.66
C GLN A 113 -0.25 15.67 -11.18
N LYS A 114 -0.44 15.78 -12.50
CA LYS A 114 -1.33 16.78 -13.11
C LYS A 114 -2.80 16.46 -12.88
N ALA A 115 -3.16 15.17 -12.90
CA ALA A 115 -4.51 14.74 -12.57
C ALA A 115 -4.84 15.04 -11.09
N ILE A 116 -3.88 14.84 -10.17
CA ILE A 116 -4.06 15.23 -8.77
C ILE A 116 -4.18 16.75 -8.63
N GLU A 117 -3.27 17.54 -9.27
CA GLU A 117 -3.32 19.01 -9.25
C GLU A 117 -4.68 19.57 -9.67
N GLN A 118 -5.32 18.98 -10.70
CA GLN A 118 -6.64 19.41 -11.15
C GLN A 118 -7.73 19.24 -10.09
N VAL A 119 -7.62 18.20 -9.28
CA VAL A 119 -8.62 17.88 -8.24
C VAL A 119 -8.39 18.70 -6.97
N VAL A 120 -7.12 18.93 -6.60
CA VAL A 120 -6.79 19.58 -5.31
C VAL A 120 -6.53 21.08 -5.44
N GLY A 121 -6.24 21.58 -6.65
CA GLY A 121 -6.07 23.02 -6.92
C GLY A 121 -4.70 23.59 -6.55
N TYR A 122 -3.70 22.75 -6.27
CA TYR A 122 -2.33 23.18 -5.97
C TYR A 122 -1.28 22.25 -6.62
N PRO A 123 -0.02 22.75 -6.83
CA PRO A 123 1.04 21.94 -7.44
C PRO A 123 1.38 20.70 -6.61
N VAL A 124 1.62 19.58 -7.30
CA VAL A 124 1.96 18.29 -6.68
C VAL A 124 3.32 17.81 -7.19
N ASN A 125 4.21 17.46 -6.23
CA ASN A 125 5.54 16.97 -6.56
C ASN A 125 5.51 15.47 -6.84
N ARG A 126 5.81 15.07 -8.10
CA ARG A 126 5.86 13.66 -8.52
C ARG A 126 6.82 12.81 -7.69
N GLU A 127 7.91 13.38 -7.16
CA GLU A 127 8.86 12.64 -6.33
C GLU A 127 8.26 12.15 -5.01
N GLN A 128 7.16 12.77 -4.57
CA GLN A 128 6.44 12.42 -3.34
C GLN A 128 5.19 11.55 -3.61
N ILE A 129 5.07 11.01 -4.84
CA ILE A 129 3.97 10.10 -5.21
C ILE A 129 4.48 8.66 -5.25
N PHE A 130 3.70 7.75 -4.67
CA PHE A 130 3.91 6.31 -4.78
C PHE A 130 2.69 5.63 -5.38
N GLU A 131 2.92 4.73 -6.33
CA GLU A 131 1.91 3.82 -6.80
C GLU A 131 1.81 2.61 -5.88
N ILE A 132 0.56 2.22 -5.56
CA ILE A 132 0.21 0.99 -4.84
C ILE A 132 -0.48 0.05 -5.82
N GLY A 133 -0.08 -1.21 -5.83
CA GLY A 133 -0.69 -2.25 -6.65
C GLY A 133 -0.51 -3.65 -6.07
N ASN A 134 -0.85 -4.66 -6.84
CA ASN A 134 -0.65 -6.07 -6.48
C ASN A 134 -1.23 -6.44 -5.09
N LEU A 135 -2.31 -5.79 -4.64
CA LEU A 135 -2.96 -6.11 -3.37
C LEU A 135 -3.67 -7.45 -3.48
N ALA A 136 -3.21 -8.41 -2.69
CA ALA A 136 -3.80 -9.72 -2.53
C ALA A 136 -3.95 -10.03 -1.04
N ALA A 137 -5.16 -10.32 -0.57
CA ALA A 137 -5.44 -10.59 0.83
C ALA A 137 -6.43 -11.75 0.98
N VAL A 138 -6.26 -12.57 1.99
CA VAL A 138 -7.19 -13.68 2.26
C VAL A 138 -8.55 -13.21 2.74
N ASP A 139 -8.62 -12.01 3.33
CA ASP A 139 -9.84 -11.35 3.77
C ASP A 139 -9.66 -9.82 3.89
N ILE A 140 -10.76 -9.11 4.09
CA ILE A 140 -10.77 -7.64 4.21
C ILE A 140 -10.01 -7.13 5.44
N GLN A 141 -9.94 -7.87 6.52
CA GLN A 141 -9.24 -7.42 7.73
C GLN A 141 -7.74 -7.40 7.47
N ASN A 142 -7.20 -8.44 6.80
CA ASN A 142 -5.80 -8.44 6.39
C ASN A 142 -5.50 -7.33 5.38
N ALA A 143 -6.41 -7.03 4.45
CA ALA A 143 -6.27 -5.90 3.54
C ALA A 143 -6.19 -4.56 4.30
N LYS A 144 -7.09 -4.32 5.27
CA LYS A 144 -7.06 -3.12 6.12
C LYS A 144 -5.76 -2.99 6.92
N LEU A 145 -5.26 -4.09 7.49
CA LEU A 145 -4.02 -4.10 8.25
C LEU A 145 -2.81 -3.69 7.41
N ILE A 146 -2.68 -4.21 6.19
CA ILE A 146 -1.56 -3.84 5.33
C ILE A 146 -1.70 -2.41 4.78
N ILE A 147 -2.93 -1.93 4.52
CA ILE A 147 -3.19 -0.54 4.15
C ILE A 147 -2.79 0.39 5.30
N ALA A 148 -3.21 0.10 6.54
CA ALA A 148 -2.82 0.88 7.72
C ALA A 148 -1.30 0.90 7.88
N PHE A 149 -0.62 -0.25 7.71
CA PHE A 149 0.83 -0.31 7.70
C PHE A 149 1.44 0.62 6.64
N LEU A 150 0.94 0.59 5.40
CA LEU A 150 1.48 1.45 4.34
C LEU A 150 1.29 2.94 4.63
N VAL A 151 0.18 3.34 5.22
CA VAL A 151 -0.04 4.74 5.64
C VAL A 151 1.05 5.20 6.62
N PHE A 152 1.39 4.36 7.61
CA PHE A 152 2.49 4.67 8.53
C PHE A 152 3.84 4.65 7.83
N TYR A 153 4.11 3.64 6.99
CA TYR A 153 5.34 3.53 6.23
C TYR A 153 5.56 4.76 5.34
N PHE A 154 4.56 5.18 4.60
CA PHE A 154 4.60 6.36 3.73
C PHE A 154 4.76 7.66 4.50
N SER A 155 4.09 7.81 5.65
CA SER A 155 4.26 8.98 6.51
C SER A 155 5.72 9.16 6.96
N ILE A 156 6.41 8.07 7.33
CA ILE A 156 7.84 8.10 7.70
C ILE A 156 8.72 8.45 6.49
N GLN A 157 8.37 7.96 5.28
CA GLN A 157 9.10 8.24 4.05
C GLN A 157 8.77 9.62 3.45
N LYS A 158 7.91 10.42 4.11
CA LYS A 158 7.45 11.73 3.64
C LYS A 158 6.78 11.69 2.26
N VAL A 159 6.11 10.59 1.98
CA VAL A 159 5.24 10.46 0.80
C VAL A 159 4.04 11.38 1.01
N GLU A 160 3.68 12.15 0.01
CA GLU A 160 2.53 13.06 0.05
C GLU A 160 1.28 12.40 -0.53
N TRP A 161 1.44 11.69 -1.64
CA TRP A 161 0.35 11.04 -2.33
C TRP A 161 0.60 9.56 -2.56
N ALA A 162 -0.40 8.75 -2.29
CA ALA A 162 -0.47 7.36 -2.70
C ALA A 162 -1.55 7.21 -3.76
N VAL A 163 -1.21 6.57 -4.90
CA VAL A 163 -2.14 6.37 -6.01
C VAL A 163 -2.32 4.88 -6.29
N CYS A 164 -3.50 4.46 -6.67
CA CYS A 164 -3.78 3.05 -7.01
C CYS A 164 -4.98 2.92 -7.95
N THR A 165 -5.07 1.78 -8.63
CA THR A 165 -6.30 1.35 -9.28
C THR A 165 -7.12 0.53 -8.29
N GLY A 166 -8.19 1.12 -7.75
CA GLY A 166 -8.99 0.54 -6.67
C GLY A 166 -10.34 -0.02 -7.14
N THR A 167 -10.53 -1.34 -6.99
CA THR A 167 -11.83 -2.00 -7.18
C THR A 167 -12.87 -1.54 -6.17
N ILE A 168 -14.14 -1.93 -6.34
CA ILE A 168 -15.21 -1.68 -5.36
C ILE A 168 -14.78 -2.16 -3.96
N ALA A 169 -14.15 -3.34 -3.87
CA ALA A 169 -13.71 -3.90 -2.59
C ALA A 169 -12.62 -3.03 -1.92
N VAL A 170 -11.67 -2.51 -2.70
CA VAL A 170 -10.62 -1.60 -2.19
C VAL A 170 -11.25 -0.30 -1.71
N ARG A 171 -12.11 0.34 -2.52
CA ARG A 171 -12.82 1.57 -2.12
C ARG A 171 -13.67 1.39 -0.88
N TYR A 172 -14.33 0.23 -0.76
CA TYR A 172 -15.09 -0.12 0.44
C TYR A 172 -14.18 -0.25 1.67
N ALA A 173 -13.03 -0.92 1.55
CA ALA A 173 -12.06 -1.03 2.63
C ALA A 173 -11.55 0.34 3.09
N LEU A 174 -11.17 1.24 2.15
CA LEU A 174 -10.75 2.60 2.44
C LEU A 174 -11.84 3.38 3.20
N LYS A 175 -13.08 3.33 2.72
CA LYS A 175 -14.24 3.98 3.37
C LYS A 175 -14.48 3.45 4.79
N GLN A 176 -14.39 2.13 5.00
CA GLN A 176 -14.53 1.54 6.34
C GLN A 176 -13.40 1.96 7.29
N MET A 177 -12.21 2.28 6.77
CA MET A 177 -11.10 2.81 7.55
C MET A 177 -11.23 4.32 7.79
N GLY A 178 -12.22 4.99 7.19
CA GLY A 178 -12.39 6.45 7.24
C GLY A 178 -11.37 7.19 6.39
N LEU A 179 -10.71 6.52 5.44
CA LEU A 179 -9.72 7.13 4.55
C LEU A 179 -10.40 7.80 3.37
N ALA A 180 -10.20 9.10 3.24
CA ALA A 180 -10.62 9.87 2.08
C ALA A 180 -9.74 9.56 0.86
N PHE A 181 -10.33 9.62 -0.33
CA PHE A 181 -9.63 9.50 -1.59
C PHE A 181 -10.32 10.33 -2.68
N HIS A 182 -9.55 10.78 -3.64
CA HIS A 182 -10.04 11.41 -4.86
C HIS A 182 -10.09 10.38 -5.97
N VAL A 183 -11.16 10.38 -6.75
CA VAL A 183 -11.24 9.62 -8.00
C VAL A 183 -10.69 10.52 -9.10
N LEU A 184 -9.65 10.03 -9.79
CA LEU A 184 -9.03 10.77 -10.88
C LEU A 184 -9.62 10.37 -12.22
N GLU A 185 -9.93 9.07 -12.42
CA GLU A 185 -10.48 8.54 -13.67
C GLU A 185 -11.09 7.15 -13.43
N GLU A 186 -11.94 6.69 -14.34
CA GLU A 186 -12.33 5.29 -14.45
C GLU A 186 -11.17 4.49 -15.09
N ALA A 187 -10.93 3.27 -14.61
CA ALA A 187 -9.94 2.40 -15.24
C ALA A 187 -10.61 1.59 -16.36
N ASP A 188 -10.62 2.17 -17.56
CA ASP A 188 -11.19 1.52 -18.74
C ASP A 188 -10.24 0.46 -19.29
N PRO A 189 -10.66 -0.83 -19.46
CA PRO A 189 -9.81 -1.85 -20.07
C PRO A 189 -9.33 -1.50 -21.49
N LEU A 190 -10.11 -0.72 -22.25
CA LEU A 190 -9.73 -0.27 -23.59
C LEU A 190 -8.48 0.62 -23.63
N ALA A 191 -8.08 1.18 -22.48
CA ALA A 191 -6.82 1.92 -22.37
C ALA A 191 -5.58 1.01 -22.33
N LEU A 192 -5.76 -0.30 -22.12
CA LEU A 192 -4.66 -1.27 -22.11
C LEU A 192 -4.40 -1.84 -23.50
N GLN A 193 -3.14 -2.21 -23.78
CA GLN A 193 -2.74 -2.75 -25.07
C GLN A 193 -3.47 -4.05 -25.44
N ASP A 194 -3.80 -4.88 -24.43
CA ASP A 194 -4.53 -6.14 -24.59
C ASP A 194 -6.04 -5.99 -24.29
N GLU A 195 -6.53 -4.75 -24.26
CA GLU A 195 -7.94 -4.43 -23.93
C GLU A 195 -8.41 -5.12 -22.63
N GLY A 196 -7.47 -5.42 -21.73
CA GLY A 196 -7.73 -6.06 -20.45
C GLY A 196 -7.95 -7.57 -20.47
N GLU A 197 -7.67 -8.25 -21.59
CA GLU A 197 -7.92 -9.72 -21.72
C GLU A 197 -7.26 -10.55 -20.59
N GLN A 198 -6.01 -10.25 -20.22
CA GLN A 198 -5.31 -10.96 -19.15
C GLN A 198 -5.85 -10.66 -17.74
N TRP A 199 -6.75 -9.70 -17.58
CA TRP A 199 -7.32 -9.30 -16.29
C TRP A 199 -8.61 -10.04 -15.92
N GLY A 200 -9.15 -10.89 -16.82
CA GLY A 200 -10.38 -11.66 -16.60
C GLY A 200 -11.54 -10.78 -16.13
N SER A 201 -12.19 -11.12 -15.01
CA SER A 201 -13.31 -10.36 -14.46
C SER A 201 -12.93 -9.15 -13.60
N TYR A 202 -11.65 -8.73 -13.58
CA TYR A 202 -11.19 -7.61 -12.76
C TYR A 202 -11.96 -6.31 -13.03
N PHE A 203 -12.20 -6.00 -14.31
CA PHE A 203 -12.89 -4.78 -14.71
C PHE A 203 -14.38 -4.79 -14.43
N GLU A 204 -15.02 -5.96 -14.22
CA GLU A 204 -16.38 -6.06 -13.73
C GLU A 204 -16.54 -5.45 -12.32
N GLN A 205 -15.42 -5.35 -11.57
CA GLN A 205 -15.34 -4.69 -10.27
C GLN A 205 -15.25 -3.15 -10.36
N LYS A 206 -15.44 -2.58 -11.57
CA LYS A 206 -15.45 -1.14 -11.83
C LYS A 206 -14.28 -0.44 -11.14
N PRO A 207 -13.02 -0.80 -11.47
CA PRO A 207 -11.86 -0.17 -10.87
C PRO A 207 -11.78 1.31 -11.26
N GLN A 208 -11.27 2.13 -10.34
CA GLN A 208 -11.05 3.56 -10.53
C GLN A 208 -9.64 3.92 -10.14
N VAL A 209 -9.04 4.89 -10.82
CA VAL A 209 -7.78 5.50 -10.44
C VAL A 209 -8.03 6.43 -9.26
N LEU A 210 -7.38 6.13 -8.14
CA LEU A 210 -7.57 6.82 -6.87
C LEU A 210 -6.29 7.54 -6.46
N ALA A 211 -6.45 8.72 -5.84
CA ALA A 211 -5.38 9.42 -5.14
C ALA A 211 -5.77 9.60 -3.66
N ILE A 212 -4.85 9.25 -2.77
CA ILE A 212 -5.01 9.29 -1.31
C ILE A 212 -3.94 10.23 -0.76
N HIS A 213 -4.35 11.28 -0.04
CA HIS A 213 -3.44 12.20 0.63
C HIS A 213 -2.91 11.54 1.91
N VAL A 214 -1.63 11.16 1.91
CA VAL A 214 -1.01 10.37 2.99
C VAL A 214 -1.01 11.10 4.34
N PRO A 215 -0.72 12.41 4.44
CA PRO A 215 -0.80 13.12 5.72
C PRO A 215 -2.19 13.04 6.37
N GLU A 216 -3.27 13.21 5.61
CA GLU A 216 -4.64 13.10 6.14
C GLU A 216 -4.97 11.65 6.51
N ALA A 217 -4.63 10.70 5.64
CA ALA A 217 -4.81 9.27 5.91
C ALA A 217 -4.08 8.86 7.20
N PHE A 218 -2.89 9.41 7.47
CA PHE A 218 -2.14 9.15 8.70
C PHE A 218 -2.87 9.68 9.95
N LEU A 219 -3.45 10.89 9.88
CA LEU A 219 -4.22 11.45 11.01
C LEU A 219 -5.40 10.56 11.41
N VAL A 220 -6.11 10.00 10.44
CA VAL A 220 -7.23 9.08 10.67
C VAL A 220 -6.73 7.72 11.16
N THR A 221 -5.72 7.17 10.50
CA THR A 221 -5.20 5.83 10.80
C THR A 221 -4.65 5.75 12.22
N LYS A 222 -3.91 6.76 12.69
CA LYS A 222 -3.35 6.80 14.04
C LYS A 222 -4.39 6.87 15.17
N GLN A 223 -5.63 7.28 14.85
CA GLN A 223 -6.73 7.29 15.84
C GLN A 223 -7.37 5.91 15.99
N ASN A 224 -7.43 5.14 14.90
CA ASN A 224 -8.14 3.87 14.83
C ASN A 224 -7.22 2.65 14.98
N TYR A 225 -5.92 2.82 14.71
CA TYR A 225 -4.91 1.78 14.76
C TYR A 225 -3.76 2.22 15.68
N SER A 226 -3.51 1.48 16.75
CA SER A 226 -2.32 1.66 17.55
C SER A 226 -1.31 0.56 17.19
N PHE A 227 -0.06 0.97 16.95
CA PHE A 227 1.03 0.05 16.66
C PHE A 227 1.95 0.04 17.88
N SER A 228 2.00 -1.06 18.61
CA SER A 228 2.97 -1.25 19.69
C SER A 228 4.10 -2.14 19.20
N ASN A 229 5.32 -1.78 19.56
CA ASN A 229 6.50 -2.59 19.29
C ASN A 229 6.61 -3.64 20.40
N SER A 230 6.22 -4.89 20.13
CA SER A 230 6.51 -5.97 21.07
C SER A 230 7.98 -6.38 20.89
N ARG A 231 8.78 -6.17 21.92
CA ARG A 231 10.09 -6.80 22.04
C ARG A 231 9.85 -8.30 22.28
N PHE A 232 10.30 -9.12 21.36
CA PHE A 232 10.61 -10.53 21.61
C PHE A 232 12.11 -10.72 21.55
#